data_9392e311736b80ce8fce649d24df712c
#
_entry.id   9392e311736b80ce8fce649d24df712c
#
_cell.length_a   1.000
_cell.length_b   1.000
_cell.length_c   1.000
_cell.angle_alpha   90.00
_cell.angle_beta   90.00
_cell.angle_gamma   90.00
#
_symmetry.space_group_name_H-M   'P 1'
#
loop_
_entity.id
_entity.type
_entity.pdbx_description
1 polymer ?
#
loop_
_entity_poly.entity_id
_entity_poly.type
_entity_poly.pdbx_seq_one_letter_code
_entity_poly.pdbx_strand_id
1 'polypeptide(L)'
;MKRIYLDNAATSFPKAPGTADVIKTFLEKDCTNISRTTGQKGMETYERITNLRSGIAELLNLSTPESVILNSGATESLNLIIKGLFNPGDHVLVSSCEHNSLMRPLVQNGISFSRIPCDRQGYILTDRIGELVRPETKAILICAAGNVSGAVQDIGTIAEIAKKNDINLFIDAAQNIVDLNIDMEAMGIASVVFSGHKDLLGPEGTGGVALRKDIAQTIRPLISGGMGSKSDTEEIPDILPDRLEAGTQNIGGLLALAHSFSYRVENRKQLHEQERRVTELLFRGLESIEGIKIVGAPLDRPRTDVISITSDKMDIADISQLFLERYGIETRVGLHCSPSSHKALGTYPTGTLRFSPGPFTTQEEIGITVDAMKEIING
;
A
#
# COMPACT_ATOMS: atom_id res chain seq x y z
N MET A 1 -27.96 13.64 5.35
CA MET A 1 -27.54 12.91 4.14
C MET A 1 -26.78 11.65 4.57
N LYS A 2 -26.98 10.51 3.92
CA LYS A 2 -26.18 9.30 4.19
C LYS A 2 -24.78 9.55 3.61
N ARG A 3 -23.74 9.24 4.38
CA ARG A 3 -22.35 9.31 3.93
C ARG A 3 -22.07 8.24 2.88
N ILE A 4 -21.55 8.62 1.72
CA ILE A 4 -21.03 7.70 0.68
C ILE A 4 -19.52 7.90 0.62
N TYR A 5 -18.74 6.86 0.95
CA TYR A 5 -17.31 6.95 1.05
C TYR A 5 -16.60 6.25 -0.13
N LEU A 6 -15.93 7.04 -0.96
CA LEU A 6 -15.23 6.58 -2.16
C LEU A 6 -13.75 7.03 -2.17
N ASP A 7 -13.10 7.08 -0.99
CA ASP A 7 -11.66 7.39 -0.86
C ASP A 7 -10.88 6.27 -0.15
N ASN A 8 -11.22 4.99 -0.43
CA ASN A 8 -10.58 3.83 0.21
C ASN A 8 -9.08 3.70 -0.12
N ALA A 9 -8.61 4.21 -1.25
CA ALA A 9 -7.19 4.25 -1.59
C ALA A 9 -6.36 5.18 -0.67
N ALA A 10 -7.00 6.10 0.08
CA ALA A 10 -6.36 6.88 1.12
C ALA A 10 -6.34 6.12 2.44
N THR A 11 -7.49 5.66 2.90
CA THR A 11 -7.69 4.76 4.05
C THR A 11 -9.03 4.05 3.90
N SER A 12 -9.12 2.77 4.22
CA SER A 12 -10.38 2.03 4.07
C SER A 12 -11.45 2.49 5.07
N PHE A 13 -12.70 2.55 4.62
CA PHE A 13 -13.86 2.78 5.46
C PHE A 13 -15.11 2.10 4.85
N PRO A 14 -15.90 1.38 5.68
CA PRO A 14 -15.61 1.00 7.07
C PRO A 14 -14.41 0.07 7.18
N LYS A 15 -13.87 -0.06 8.39
CA LYS A 15 -12.87 -1.09 8.71
C LYS A 15 -13.52 -2.47 8.75
N ALA A 16 -12.71 -3.53 8.78
CA ALA A 16 -13.24 -4.89 8.94
C ALA A 16 -14.15 -4.97 10.18
N PRO A 17 -15.30 -5.67 10.10
CA PRO A 17 -16.20 -5.82 11.23
C PRO A 17 -15.48 -6.32 12.47
N GLY A 18 -15.75 -5.72 13.64
CA GLY A 18 -15.12 -6.08 14.91
C GLY A 18 -13.76 -5.44 15.19
N THR A 19 -13.12 -4.75 14.22
CA THR A 19 -11.81 -4.11 14.42
C THR A 19 -11.81 -3.10 15.57
N ALA A 20 -12.84 -2.27 15.70
CA ALA A 20 -12.97 -1.31 16.79
C ALA A 20 -13.14 -1.99 18.16
N ASP A 21 -13.87 -3.10 18.21
CA ASP A 21 -14.11 -3.86 19.44
C ASP A 21 -12.82 -4.51 19.96
N VAL A 22 -11.93 -4.94 19.09
CA VAL A 22 -10.60 -5.45 19.46
C VAL A 22 -9.80 -4.37 20.18
N ILE A 23 -9.72 -3.15 19.64
CA ILE A 23 -9.01 -2.03 20.27
C ILE A 23 -9.64 -1.68 21.63
N LYS A 24 -10.97 -1.56 21.66
CA LYS A 24 -11.72 -1.27 22.89
C LYS A 24 -11.45 -2.32 23.98
N THR A 25 -11.56 -3.61 23.62
CA THR A 25 -11.32 -4.72 24.55
C THR A 25 -9.88 -4.70 25.08
N PHE A 26 -8.91 -4.47 24.21
CA PHE A 26 -7.52 -4.36 24.62
C PHE A 26 -7.32 -3.25 25.66
N LEU A 27 -7.83 -2.05 25.37
CA LEU A 27 -7.64 -0.89 26.27
C LEU A 27 -8.38 -1.04 27.59
N GLU A 28 -9.57 -1.63 27.61
CA GLU A 28 -10.40 -1.74 28.80
C GLU A 28 -10.08 -2.95 29.68
N LYS A 29 -9.59 -4.06 29.08
CA LYS A 29 -9.51 -5.36 29.80
C LYS A 29 -8.17 -6.08 29.69
N ASP A 30 -7.50 -5.96 28.53
CA ASP A 30 -6.37 -6.83 28.18
C ASP A 30 -5.04 -6.07 28.05
N CYS A 31 -5.01 -4.77 28.39
CA CYS A 31 -3.83 -3.92 28.23
C CYS A 31 -2.60 -4.54 28.93
N THR A 32 -1.59 -4.87 28.16
CA THR A 32 -0.38 -5.54 28.62
C THR A 32 0.81 -5.19 27.76
N ASN A 33 2.02 -5.32 28.32
CA ASN A 33 3.26 -5.32 27.55
C ASN A 33 3.57 -6.76 27.13
N ILE A 34 3.99 -6.94 25.88
CA ILE A 34 4.33 -8.27 25.35
C ILE A 34 5.81 -8.64 25.55
N SER A 35 6.66 -7.65 25.87
CA SER A 35 8.07 -7.90 26.11
C SER A 35 8.29 -8.51 27.50
N ARG A 36 8.92 -9.70 27.54
CA ARG A 36 9.26 -10.42 28.81
C ARG A 36 8.07 -10.65 29.74
N THR A 37 6.88 -10.78 29.20
CA THR A 37 5.70 -11.04 30.00
C THR A 37 5.67 -12.48 30.49
N THR A 38 5.25 -12.65 31.75
CA THR A 38 4.95 -13.98 32.33
C THR A 38 3.45 -14.16 32.55
N GLY A 39 2.66 -13.12 32.31
CA GLY A 39 1.22 -13.14 32.49
C GLY A 39 0.52 -13.77 31.25
N GLN A 40 -0.54 -14.52 31.56
CA GLN A 40 -1.33 -15.20 30.50
C GLN A 40 -1.77 -14.24 29.39
N LYS A 41 -2.29 -13.06 29.73
CA LYS A 41 -2.73 -12.04 28.76
C LYS A 41 -1.61 -11.55 27.85
N GLY A 42 -0.41 -11.39 28.40
CA GLY A 42 0.75 -11.00 27.59
C GLY A 42 1.18 -12.10 26.62
N MET A 43 1.12 -13.36 27.04
CA MET A 43 1.43 -14.51 26.20
C MET A 43 0.40 -14.65 25.06
N GLU A 44 -0.89 -14.56 25.36
CA GLU A 44 -1.97 -14.58 24.35
C GLU A 44 -1.82 -13.43 23.33
N THR A 45 -1.46 -12.24 23.80
CA THR A 45 -1.23 -11.06 22.95
C THR A 45 -0.02 -11.26 22.05
N TYR A 46 1.09 -11.75 22.60
CA TYR A 46 2.30 -12.08 21.84
C TYR A 46 2.01 -13.13 20.75
N GLU A 47 1.29 -14.18 21.09
CA GLU A 47 0.89 -15.24 20.16
C GLU A 47 0.05 -14.67 18.98
N ARG A 48 -0.92 -13.81 19.26
CA ARG A 48 -1.75 -13.19 18.21
C ARG A 48 -0.91 -12.33 17.25
N ILE A 49 0.07 -11.59 17.76
CA ILE A 49 0.96 -10.78 16.91
C ILE A 49 1.91 -11.70 16.11
N THR A 50 2.39 -12.79 16.70
CA THR A 50 3.20 -13.79 16.01
C THR A 50 2.39 -14.47 14.89
N ASN A 51 1.12 -14.79 15.13
CA ASN A 51 0.23 -15.36 14.13
C ASN A 51 -0.04 -14.39 12.98
N LEU A 52 -0.14 -13.08 13.24
CA LEU A 52 -0.20 -12.07 12.18
C LEU A 52 1.05 -12.11 11.29
N ARG A 53 2.25 -12.19 11.87
CA ARG A 53 3.50 -12.31 11.09
C ARG A 53 3.50 -13.56 10.24
N SER A 54 3.14 -14.69 10.84
CA SER A 54 3.06 -15.98 10.14
C SER A 54 2.05 -15.94 8.99
N GLY A 55 0.88 -15.34 9.21
CA GLY A 55 -0.13 -15.20 8.16
C GLY A 55 0.33 -14.30 7.00
N ILE A 56 1.05 -13.20 7.29
CA ILE A 56 1.63 -12.35 6.24
C ILE A 56 2.74 -13.10 5.50
N ALA A 57 3.60 -13.84 6.21
CA ALA A 57 4.64 -14.66 5.60
C ALA A 57 4.04 -15.74 4.69
N GLU A 58 2.97 -16.41 5.13
CA GLU A 58 2.23 -17.40 4.33
C GLU A 58 1.61 -16.76 3.09
N LEU A 59 0.95 -15.60 3.22
CA LEU A 59 0.35 -14.87 2.10
C LEU A 59 1.38 -14.55 1.00
N LEU A 60 2.63 -14.30 1.38
CA LEU A 60 3.72 -13.90 0.48
C LEU A 60 4.69 -15.05 0.14
N ASN A 61 4.40 -16.27 0.58
CA ASN A 61 5.29 -17.44 0.48
C ASN A 61 6.72 -17.11 0.97
N LEU A 62 6.84 -16.60 2.20
CA LEU A 62 8.11 -16.29 2.86
C LEU A 62 8.35 -17.30 3.99
N SER A 63 9.48 -18.02 3.95
CA SER A 63 9.80 -19.11 4.91
C SER A 63 10.22 -18.63 6.31
N THR A 64 10.46 -17.33 6.48
CA THR A 64 10.98 -16.72 7.72
C THR A 64 10.00 -15.68 8.28
N PRO A 65 8.97 -16.06 9.05
CA PRO A 65 8.02 -15.12 9.64
C PRO A 65 8.67 -14.01 10.50
N GLU A 66 9.81 -14.27 11.12
CA GLU A 66 10.58 -13.30 11.90
C GLU A 66 11.11 -12.14 11.04
N SER A 67 11.18 -12.33 9.73
CA SER A 67 11.56 -11.29 8.76
C SER A 67 10.38 -10.41 8.33
N VAL A 68 9.18 -10.64 8.84
CA VAL A 68 8.04 -9.72 8.72
C VAL A 68 8.15 -8.70 9.85
N ILE A 69 8.52 -7.48 9.52
CA ILE A 69 8.72 -6.38 10.46
C ILE A 69 7.46 -5.51 10.50
N LEU A 70 6.86 -5.37 11.68
CA LEU A 70 5.67 -4.56 11.91
C LEU A 70 6.06 -3.16 12.36
N ASN A 71 5.45 -2.16 11.75
CA ASN A 71 5.71 -0.75 12.03
C ASN A 71 4.48 0.12 11.75
N SER A 72 4.62 1.44 11.64
CA SER A 72 3.49 2.36 11.41
C SER A 72 2.93 2.34 9.99
N GLY A 73 3.52 1.61 9.06
CA GLY A 73 3.03 1.44 7.69
C GLY A 73 4.08 1.63 6.59
N ALA A 74 3.62 1.67 5.34
CA ALA A 74 4.48 1.64 4.16
C ALA A 74 5.53 2.76 4.13
N THR A 75 5.21 3.96 4.59
CA THR A 75 6.17 5.08 4.60
C THR A 75 7.37 4.79 5.50
N GLU A 76 7.15 4.24 6.70
CA GLU A 76 8.25 3.86 7.60
C GLU A 76 9.05 2.70 7.01
N SER A 77 8.37 1.70 6.47
CA SER A 77 8.99 0.54 5.81
C SER A 77 9.89 0.93 4.64
N LEU A 78 9.44 1.85 3.76
CA LEU A 78 10.26 2.37 2.66
C LEU A 78 11.45 3.20 3.15
N ASN A 79 11.28 3.97 4.23
CA ASN A 79 12.42 4.65 4.86
C ASN A 79 13.42 3.66 5.47
N LEU A 80 12.97 2.57 6.11
CA LEU A 80 13.82 1.50 6.60
C LEU A 80 14.64 0.89 5.46
N ILE A 81 14.00 0.52 4.36
CA ILE A 81 14.67 -0.04 3.18
C ILE A 81 15.69 0.94 2.62
N ILE A 82 15.28 2.17 2.30
CA ILE A 82 16.12 3.14 1.60
C ILE A 82 17.32 3.55 2.46
N LYS A 83 17.08 3.91 3.73
CA LYS A 83 18.14 4.36 4.64
C LYS A 83 18.98 3.21 5.19
N GLY A 84 18.39 2.01 5.29
CA GLY A 84 19.06 0.84 5.83
C GLY A 84 19.97 0.11 4.83
N LEU A 85 19.66 0.16 3.53
CA LEU A 85 20.36 -0.61 2.50
C LEU A 85 21.22 0.22 1.57
N PHE A 86 20.82 1.46 1.25
CA PHE A 86 21.53 2.27 0.25
C PHE A 86 22.36 3.37 0.88
N ASN A 87 23.40 3.80 0.14
CA ASN A 87 24.29 4.88 0.51
C ASN A 87 24.27 5.96 -0.58
N PRO A 88 24.66 7.21 -0.28
CA PRO A 88 24.84 8.23 -1.28
C PRO A 88 25.75 7.76 -2.42
N GLY A 89 25.30 7.91 -3.66
CA GLY A 89 25.99 7.44 -4.85
C GLY A 89 25.52 6.09 -5.39
N ASP A 90 24.82 5.26 -4.60
CA ASP A 90 24.14 4.07 -5.13
C ASP A 90 23.07 4.47 -6.15
N HIS A 91 22.87 3.60 -7.15
CA HIS A 91 21.86 3.80 -8.18
C HIS A 91 20.73 2.77 -8.05
N VAL A 92 19.48 3.24 -8.22
CA VAL A 92 18.29 2.38 -8.23
C VAL A 92 17.41 2.71 -9.43
N LEU A 93 16.61 1.74 -9.86
CA LEU A 93 15.54 1.95 -10.82
C LEU A 93 14.21 2.13 -10.09
N VAL A 94 13.43 3.11 -10.50
CA VAL A 94 12.08 3.37 -9.99
C VAL A 94 11.12 3.55 -11.15
N SER A 95 9.83 3.26 -11.00
CA SER A 95 8.91 3.56 -12.08
C SER A 95 8.62 5.06 -12.21
N SER A 96 8.05 5.48 -13.34
CA SER A 96 7.56 6.85 -13.50
C SER A 96 6.29 7.14 -12.70
N CYS A 97 5.69 6.12 -12.05
CA CYS A 97 4.43 6.23 -11.35
C CYS A 97 4.54 6.00 -9.82
N GLU A 98 5.66 6.39 -9.21
CA GLU A 98 5.92 6.16 -7.79
C GLU A 98 5.26 7.18 -6.86
N HIS A 99 4.94 6.71 -5.64
CA HIS A 99 4.44 7.54 -4.56
C HIS A 99 5.57 8.30 -3.85
N ASN A 100 5.25 9.44 -3.21
CA ASN A 100 6.20 10.26 -2.47
C ASN A 100 6.87 9.53 -1.29
N SER A 101 6.24 8.49 -0.71
CA SER A 101 6.84 7.68 0.35
C SER A 101 8.11 6.94 -0.10
N LEU A 102 8.23 6.66 -1.40
CA LEU A 102 9.42 6.09 -2.01
C LEU A 102 10.37 7.19 -2.54
N MET A 103 9.83 8.17 -3.27
CA MET A 103 10.65 9.16 -3.96
C MET A 103 11.38 10.13 -3.02
N ARG A 104 10.69 10.60 -1.96
CA ARG A 104 11.29 11.57 -1.03
C ARG A 104 12.48 11.03 -0.25
N PRO A 105 12.45 9.81 0.32
CA PRO A 105 13.64 9.24 0.96
C PRO A 105 14.82 9.06 0.01
N LEU A 106 14.60 8.67 -1.25
CA LEU A 106 15.67 8.57 -2.25
C LEU A 106 16.36 9.91 -2.47
N VAL A 107 15.57 10.97 -2.72
CA VAL A 107 16.10 12.33 -2.92
C VAL A 107 16.84 12.86 -1.69
N GLN A 108 16.24 12.70 -0.49
CA GLN A 108 16.82 13.21 0.75
C GLN A 108 18.13 12.52 1.14
N ASN A 109 18.31 11.27 0.76
CA ASN A 109 19.52 10.50 1.08
C ASN A 109 20.54 10.47 -0.06
N GLY A 110 20.34 11.28 -1.11
CA GLY A 110 21.29 11.40 -2.22
C GLY A 110 21.44 10.11 -3.03
N ILE A 111 20.41 9.26 -3.06
CA ILE A 111 20.40 8.02 -3.85
C ILE A 111 20.08 8.40 -5.30
N SER A 112 20.97 8.00 -6.21
CA SER A 112 20.77 8.22 -7.64
C SER A 112 19.70 7.26 -8.17
N PHE A 113 18.86 7.73 -9.09
CA PHE A 113 17.83 6.87 -9.68
C PHE A 113 17.58 7.17 -11.15
N SER A 114 17.22 6.13 -11.90
CA SER A 114 16.66 6.23 -13.25
C SER A 114 15.18 5.81 -13.23
N ARG A 115 14.36 6.49 -14.06
CA ARG A 115 12.93 6.20 -14.14
C ARG A 115 12.64 5.22 -15.27
N ILE A 116 12.06 4.08 -14.94
CA ILE A 116 11.47 3.17 -15.90
C ILE A 116 10.20 3.85 -16.43
N PRO A 117 10.07 4.07 -17.75
CA PRO A 117 8.87 4.70 -18.30
C PRO A 117 7.64 3.82 -18.09
N CYS A 118 6.49 4.49 -17.92
CA CYS A 118 5.18 3.86 -17.94
C CYS A 118 4.42 4.32 -19.20
N ASP A 119 3.47 3.49 -19.65
CA ASP A 119 2.53 3.92 -20.68
C ASP A 119 1.53 4.96 -20.12
N ARG A 120 0.67 5.49 -21.00
CA ARG A 120 -0.35 6.48 -20.61
C ARG A 120 -1.45 5.94 -19.71
N GLN A 121 -1.48 4.64 -19.48
CA GLN A 121 -2.40 3.94 -18.59
C GLN A 121 -1.75 3.62 -17.23
N GLY A 122 -0.44 3.88 -17.09
CA GLY A 122 0.31 3.70 -15.83
C GLY A 122 0.98 2.34 -15.68
N TYR A 123 1.06 1.52 -16.73
CA TYR A 123 1.79 0.26 -16.70
C TYR A 123 3.25 0.46 -17.05
N ILE A 124 4.13 -0.18 -16.31
CA ILE A 124 5.58 -0.14 -16.53
C ILE A 124 5.93 -0.79 -17.87
N LEU A 125 6.74 -0.11 -18.69
CA LEU A 125 7.30 -0.65 -19.93
C LEU A 125 8.48 -1.55 -19.57
N THR A 126 8.22 -2.83 -19.34
CA THR A 126 9.19 -3.80 -18.82
C THR A 126 10.36 -4.04 -19.78
N ASP A 127 10.14 -3.92 -21.09
CA ASP A 127 11.15 -3.99 -22.15
C ASP A 127 12.24 -2.90 -22.03
N ARG A 128 11.93 -1.79 -21.34
CA ARG A 128 12.85 -0.67 -21.15
C ARG A 128 13.74 -0.81 -19.91
N ILE A 129 13.48 -1.79 -19.03
CA ILE A 129 14.22 -1.93 -17.77
C ILE A 129 15.71 -2.24 -18.03
N GLY A 130 16.00 -3.18 -18.93
CA GLY A 130 17.37 -3.62 -19.21
C GLY A 130 18.29 -2.51 -19.74
N GLU A 131 17.74 -1.53 -20.47
CA GLU A 131 18.49 -0.38 -21.00
C GLU A 131 18.92 0.62 -19.90
N LEU A 132 18.24 0.59 -18.74
CA LEU A 132 18.48 1.51 -17.63
C LEU A 132 19.40 0.93 -16.55
N VAL A 133 19.70 -0.37 -16.61
CA VAL A 133 20.61 -1.03 -15.68
C VAL A 133 22.04 -0.56 -15.96
N ARG A 134 22.74 -0.18 -14.87
CA ARG A 134 24.14 0.26 -14.87
C ARG A 134 24.96 -0.61 -13.93
N PRO A 135 26.28 -0.62 -14.00
CA PRO A 135 27.12 -1.40 -13.08
C PRO A 135 26.87 -1.07 -11.59
N GLU A 136 26.54 0.19 -11.29
CA GLU A 136 26.23 0.66 -9.94
C GLU A 136 24.75 0.47 -9.53
N THR A 137 23.90 -0.07 -10.40
CA THR A 137 22.48 -0.33 -10.09
C THR A 137 22.37 -1.43 -9.04
N LYS A 138 21.76 -1.12 -7.89
CA LYS A 138 21.60 -2.04 -6.76
C LYS A 138 20.22 -2.69 -6.72
N ALA A 139 19.20 -1.97 -7.21
CA ALA A 139 17.81 -2.40 -7.01
C ALA A 139 16.82 -1.79 -8.02
N ILE A 140 15.68 -2.46 -8.11
CA ILE A 140 14.43 -1.92 -8.64
C ILE A 140 13.48 -1.71 -7.46
N LEU A 141 12.92 -0.51 -7.30
CA LEU A 141 11.89 -0.19 -6.30
C LEU A 141 10.65 0.33 -7.01
N ILE A 142 9.54 -0.39 -6.90
CA ILE A 142 8.30 -0.05 -7.61
C ILE A 142 7.05 -0.24 -6.75
N CYS A 143 6.03 0.55 -7.02
CA CYS A 143 4.69 0.25 -6.52
C CYS A 143 4.05 -0.87 -7.36
N ALA A 144 3.45 -1.85 -6.70
CA ALA A 144 2.76 -2.96 -7.33
C ALA A 144 1.45 -2.54 -8.00
N ALA A 145 0.81 -1.51 -7.44
CA ALA A 145 -0.44 -0.96 -7.95
C ALA A 145 -0.48 0.56 -7.82
N GLY A 146 -0.84 1.25 -8.90
CA GLY A 146 -0.84 2.71 -8.97
C GLY A 146 -2.00 3.32 -8.18
N ASN A 147 -1.69 4.20 -7.21
CA ASN A 147 -2.70 4.91 -6.42
C ASN A 147 -3.40 6.05 -7.17
N VAL A 148 -2.98 6.35 -8.40
CA VAL A 148 -3.60 7.30 -9.32
C VAL A 148 -4.22 6.58 -10.51
N SER A 149 -3.44 5.72 -11.18
CA SER A 149 -3.86 5.02 -12.39
C SER A 149 -4.73 3.79 -12.15
N GLY A 150 -4.63 3.18 -10.97
CA GLY A 150 -5.22 1.88 -10.69
C GLY A 150 -4.50 0.71 -11.39
N ALA A 151 -3.46 0.95 -12.19
CA ALA A 151 -2.75 -0.10 -12.92
C ALA A 151 -2.01 -1.07 -11.97
N VAL A 152 -2.21 -2.36 -12.13
CA VAL A 152 -1.47 -3.42 -11.43
C VAL A 152 -0.32 -3.88 -12.33
N GLN A 153 0.90 -3.84 -11.79
CA GLN A 153 2.13 -4.10 -12.55
C GLN A 153 2.38 -5.60 -12.76
N ASP A 154 3.05 -5.95 -13.85
CA ASP A 154 3.53 -7.31 -14.12
C ASP A 154 4.79 -7.60 -13.28
N ILE A 155 4.56 -7.91 -11.99
CA ILE A 155 5.64 -8.17 -11.03
C ILE A 155 6.44 -9.40 -11.45
N GLY A 156 5.81 -10.40 -12.03
CA GLY A 156 6.48 -11.62 -12.50
C GLY A 156 7.57 -11.32 -13.52
N THR A 157 7.22 -10.61 -14.60
CA THR A 157 8.19 -10.20 -15.62
C THR A 157 9.27 -9.28 -15.05
N ILE A 158 8.93 -8.35 -14.16
CA ILE A 158 9.91 -7.45 -13.53
C ILE A 158 10.88 -8.24 -12.64
N ALA A 159 10.39 -9.22 -11.90
CA ALA A 159 11.20 -10.10 -11.06
C ALA A 159 12.20 -10.94 -11.89
N GLU A 160 11.76 -11.49 -13.02
CA GLU A 160 12.65 -12.21 -13.95
C GLU A 160 13.77 -11.30 -14.49
N ILE A 161 13.43 -10.05 -14.85
CA ILE A 161 14.42 -9.08 -15.32
C ILE A 161 15.39 -8.71 -14.19
N ALA A 162 14.92 -8.48 -12.98
CA ALA A 162 15.76 -8.19 -11.82
C ALA A 162 16.74 -9.34 -11.55
N LYS A 163 16.25 -10.58 -11.53
CA LYS A 163 17.05 -11.79 -11.36
C LYS A 163 18.10 -11.97 -12.45
N LYS A 164 17.73 -11.73 -13.72
CA LYS A 164 18.67 -11.82 -14.88
C LYS A 164 19.81 -10.83 -14.76
N ASN A 165 19.58 -9.66 -14.16
CA ASN A 165 20.59 -8.61 -14.00
C ASN A 165 21.28 -8.61 -12.63
N ASP A 166 21.01 -9.61 -11.77
CA ASP A 166 21.55 -9.73 -10.41
C ASP A 166 21.30 -8.47 -9.54
N ILE A 167 20.10 -7.91 -9.65
CA ILE A 167 19.66 -6.75 -8.85
C ILE A 167 18.42 -7.10 -8.02
N ASN A 168 18.31 -6.48 -6.83
CA ASN A 168 17.21 -6.74 -5.92
C ASN A 168 15.91 -6.05 -6.36
N LEU A 169 14.77 -6.70 -6.14
CA LEU A 169 13.43 -6.13 -6.38
C LEU A 169 12.72 -5.87 -5.06
N PHE A 170 12.33 -4.61 -4.83
CA PHE A 170 11.55 -4.14 -3.68
C PHE A 170 10.19 -3.66 -4.14
N ILE A 171 9.13 -4.16 -3.52
CA ILE A 171 7.74 -3.91 -3.91
C ILE A 171 7.03 -3.07 -2.85
N ASP A 172 6.47 -1.92 -3.25
CA ASP A 172 5.47 -1.20 -2.47
C ASP A 172 4.08 -1.74 -2.82
N ALA A 173 3.51 -2.57 -1.94
CA ALA A 173 2.18 -3.16 -2.06
C ALA A 173 1.15 -2.45 -1.17
N ALA A 174 1.35 -1.17 -0.83
CA ALA A 174 0.46 -0.42 0.06
C ALA A 174 -0.99 -0.33 -0.44
N GLN A 175 -1.25 -0.42 -1.74
CA GLN A 175 -2.60 -0.34 -2.31
C GLN A 175 -3.32 -1.69 -2.37
N ASN A 176 -2.59 -2.79 -2.58
CA ASN A 176 -3.21 -4.10 -2.72
C ASN A 176 -2.16 -5.20 -2.48
N ILE A 177 -2.11 -5.75 -1.28
CA ILE A 177 -1.19 -6.85 -0.94
C ILE A 177 -1.88 -8.22 -1.08
N VAL A 178 -3.18 -8.30 -0.77
CA VAL A 178 -3.88 -9.58 -0.68
C VAL A 178 -4.12 -10.21 -2.06
N ASP A 179 -4.40 -9.38 -3.09
CA ASP A 179 -4.81 -9.89 -4.41
C ASP A 179 -3.70 -9.92 -5.46
N LEU A 180 -2.46 -9.50 -5.10
CA LEU A 180 -1.32 -9.47 -6.03
C LEU A 180 -0.69 -10.83 -6.36
N ASN A 181 -1.01 -11.90 -5.62
CA ASN A 181 -0.43 -13.23 -5.77
C ASN A 181 1.11 -13.23 -5.83
N ILE A 182 1.75 -12.52 -4.89
CA ILE A 182 3.19 -12.43 -4.79
C ILE A 182 3.73 -13.70 -4.11
N ASP A 183 4.69 -14.36 -4.77
CA ASP A 183 5.51 -15.43 -4.21
C ASP A 183 6.95 -14.90 -4.08
N MET A 184 7.31 -14.46 -2.86
CA MET A 184 8.61 -13.83 -2.63
C MET A 184 9.78 -14.76 -2.91
N GLU A 185 9.67 -16.05 -2.56
CA GLU A 185 10.75 -17.00 -2.74
C GLU A 185 10.92 -17.40 -4.21
N ALA A 186 9.85 -17.82 -4.88
CA ALA A 186 9.93 -18.21 -6.29
C ALA A 186 10.34 -17.04 -7.20
N MET A 187 9.82 -15.84 -6.94
CA MET A 187 10.13 -14.62 -7.69
C MET A 187 11.47 -13.99 -7.29
N GLY A 188 12.09 -14.38 -6.15
CA GLY A 188 13.34 -13.79 -5.64
C GLY A 188 13.20 -12.35 -5.15
N ILE A 189 11.99 -11.95 -4.71
CA ILE A 189 11.69 -10.59 -4.26
C ILE A 189 12.40 -10.30 -2.95
N ALA A 190 13.08 -9.15 -2.87
CA ALA A 190 13.84 -8.74 -1.69
C ALA A 190 12.96 -8.23 -0.55
N SER A 191 11.87 -7.51 -0.88
CA SER A 191 10.88 -7.10 0.11
C SER A 191 9.51 -6.81 -0.49
N VAL A 192 8.48 -6.94 0.37
CA VAL A 192 7.12 -6.46 0.11
C VAL A 192 6.68 -5.57 1.27
N VAL A 193 6.38 -4.32 0.97
CA VAL A 193 5.92 -3.30 1.92
C VAL A 193 4.40 -3.23 1.91
N PHE A 194 3.78 -3.06 3.09
CA PHE A 194 2.32 -3.00 3.20
C PHE A 194 1.83 -1.96 4.21
N SER A 195 0.59 -1.50 4.02
CA SER A 195 -0.14 -0.63 4.93
C SER A 195 -1.34 -1.36 5.54
N GLY A 196 -1.50 -1.30 6.86
CA GLY A 196 -2.60 -1.98 7.55
C GLY A 196 -3.97 -1.33 7.32
N HIS A 197 -3.99 -0.02 7.06
CA HIS A 197 -5.22 0.78 7.01
C HIS A 197 -5.86 0.91 5.62
N LYS A 198 -5.33 0.24 4.59
CA LYS A 198 -5.87 0.23 3.23
C LYS A 198 -6.47 -1.14 2.93
N ASP A 199 -5.85 -1.92 2.04
CA ASP A 199 -6.33 -3.24 1.62
C ASP A 199 -6.57 -4.23 2.79
N LEU A 200 -5.77 -4.14 3.87
CA LEU A 200 -5.93 -4.99 5.05
C LEU A 200 -7.08 -4.58 5.99
N LEU A 201 -7.81 -3.51 5.70
CA LEU A 201 -9.01 -3.04 6.42
C LEU A 201 -8.79 -2.75 7.92
N GLY A 202 -7.54 -2.58 8.33
CA GLY A 202 -7.11 -2.34 9.71
C GLY A 202 -6.99 -0.85 10.07
N PRO A 203 -6.53 -0.54 11.30
CA PRO A 203 -6.37 0.84 11.74
C PRO A 203 -5.15 1.52 11.12
N GLU A 204 -5.19 2.85 11.06
CA GLU A 204 -4.05 3.70 10.77
C GLU A 204 -2.92 3.50 11.79
N GLY A 205 -1.68 3.83 11.40
CA GLY A 205 -0.52 3.63 12.28
C GLY A 205 -0.14 2.16 12.47
N THR A 206 -0.51 1.31 11.50
CA THR A 206 -0.14 -0.10 11.40
C THR A 206 0.25 -0.46 9.98
N GLY A 207 1.16 -1.41 9.85
CA GLY A 207 1.65 -1.94 8.58
C GLY A 207 3.01 -2.60 8.79
N GLY A 208 3.81 -2.70 7.74
CA GLY A 208 5.12 -3.33 7.85
C GLY A 208 5.77 -3.66 6.54
N VAL A 209 6.79 -4.49 6.64
CA VAL A 209 7.53 -5.03 5.51
C VAL A 209 7.88 -6.50 5.74
N ALA A 210 7.67 -7.32 4.73
CA ALA A 210 8.23 -8.66 4.64
C ALA A 210 9.58 -8.57 3.92
N LEU A 211 10.65 -9.08 4.53
CA LEU A 211 12.01 -9.02 4.03
C LEU A 211 12.52 -10.43 3.71
N ARG A 212 13.18 -10.60 2.57
CA ARG A 212 13.96 -11.82 2.33
C ARG A 212 15.07 -11.94 3.40
N LYS A 213 15.36 -13.14 3.86
CA LYS A 213 16.21 -13.41 5.01
C LYS A 213 17.59 -12.70 4.97
N ASP A 214 18.26 -12.72 3.84
CA ASP A 214 19.57 -12.07 3.63
C ASP A 214 19.46 -10.54 3.77
N ILE A 215 18.38 -9.95 3.27
CA ILE A 215 18.08 -8.52 3.41
C ILE A 215 17.81 -8.17 4.88
N ALA A 216 16.96 -8.96 5.56
CA ALA A 216 16.63 -8.73 6.97
C ALA A 216 17.87 -8.80 7.89
N GLN A 217 18.86 -9.64 7.55
CA GLN A 217 20.11 -9.77 8.31
C GLN A 217 21.09 -8.62 8.08
N THR A 218 21.06 -7.98 6.91
CA THR A 218 22.05 -6.96 6.52
C THR A 218 21.55 -5.53 6.63
N ILE A 219 20.22 -5.33 6.59
CA ILE A 219 19.61 -3.99 6.66
C ILE A 219 19.90 -3.30 8.00
N ARG A 220 20.33 -2.04 7.95
CA ARG A 220 20.54 -1.22 9.15
C ARG A 220 19.20 -0.80 9.75
N PRO A 221 19.02 -0.88 11.08
CA PRO A 221 17.79 -0.39 11.73
C PRO A 221 17.57 1.10 11.44
N LEU A 222 16.31 1.47 11.21
CA LEU A 222 15.92 2.89 11.06
C LEU A 222 15.90 3.61 12.41
N ILE A 223 15.50 2.90 13.46
CA ILE A 223 15.36 3.40 14.84
C ILE A 223 16.15 2.47 15.74
N SER A 224 16.93 3.06 16.66
CA SER A 224 17.64 2.34 17.71
C SER A 224 17.01 2.63 19.05
N GLY A 225 16.81 1.61 19.88
CA GLY A 225 16.17 1.76 21.19
C GLY A 225 16.05 0.47 21.96
N GLY A 226 15.31 0.49 23.06
CA GLY A 226 15.06 -0.69 23.88
C GLY A 226 14.25 -1.74 23.11
N MET A 227 14.65 -2.99 23.27
CA MET A 227 14.02 -4.18 22.68
C MET A 227 13.79 -5.24 23.74
N GLY A 228 12.81 -6.11 23.56
CA GLY A 228 12.43 -7.08 24.58
C GLY A 228 13.46 -8.17 24.88
N SER A 229 14.33 -8.53 23.94
CA SER A 229 15.15 -9.74 23.98
C SER A 229 16.45 -9.63 24.80
N LYS A 230 17.21 -8.54 24.65
CA LYS A 230 18.48 -8.31 25.35
C LYS A 230 18.50 -6.94 26.00
N SER A 231 18.91 -6.88 27.29
CA SER A 231 19.05 -5.61 28.04
C SER A 231 20.36 -5.55 28.83
N ASP A 232 21.25 -6.47 28.59
CA ASP A 232 22.55 -6.62 29.21
C ASP A 232 23.69 -5.94 28.44
N THR A 233 23.38 -5.38 27.27
CA THR A 233 24.31 -4.67 26.41
C THR A 233 23.66 -3.43 25.79
N GLU A 234 24.47 -2.42 25.44
CA GLU A 234 24.05 -1.25 24.66
C GLU A 234 24.09 -1.49 23.14
N GLU A 235 24.58 -2.66 22.69
CA GLU A 235 24.58 -3.04 21.30
C GLU A 235 23.19 -3.52 20.87
N ILE A 236 22.85 -3.25 19.58
CA ILE A 236 21.62 -3.73 19.00
C ILE A 236 21.68 -5.26 18.86
N PRO A 237 20.71 -6.01 19.42
CA PRO A 237 20.72 -7.47 19.31
C PRO A 237 20.52 -7.93 17.84
N ASP A 238 21.22 -8.98 17.45
CA ASP A 238 21.12 -9.59 16.13
C ASP A 238 20.01 -10.67 16.10
N ILE A 239 18.80 -10.30 16.57
CA ILE A 239 17.64 -11.18 16.66
C ILE A 239 16.46 -10.49 15.95
N LEU A 240 15.86 -11.15 14.95
CA LEU A 240 14.65 -10.70 14.32
C LEU A 240 13.41 -11.18 15.10
N PRO A 241 12.35 -10.41 15.14
CA PRO A 241 12.17 -9.06 14.57
C PRO A 241 12.76 -7.92 15.40
N ASP A 242 13.19 -8.17 16.64
CA ASP A 242 13.59 -7.19 17.65
C ASP A 242 14.60 -6.17 17.13
N ARG A 243 15.57 -6.63 16.33
CA ARG A 243 16.58 -5.77 15.72
C ARG A 243 16.01 -4.58 14.94
N LEU A 244 14.84 -4.75 14.34
CA LEU A 244 14.21 -3.78 13.45
C LEU A 244 12.92 -3.16 14.04
N GLU A 245 12.53 -3.56 15.27
CA GLU A 245 11.32 -3.11 15.96
C GLU A 245 11.63 -2.53 17.33
N ALA A 246 12.45 -1.48 17.37
CA ALA A 246 12.80 -0.84 18.64
C ALA A 246 11.62 -0.07 19.26
N GLY A 247 11.52 -0.11 20.59
CA GLY A 247 10.54 0.63 21.37
C GLY A 247 9.26 -0.15 21.68
N THR A 248 8.36 0.50 22.40
CA THR A 248 7.03 -0.07 22.71
C THR A 248 6.12 0.06 21.47
N GLN A 249 5.68 -1.07 20.94
CA GLN A 249 4.83 -1.11 19.76
C GLN A 249 3.39 -0.68 20.04
N ASN A 250 2.66 -0.33 19.00
CA ASN A 250 1.22 -0.07 19.02
C ASN A 250 0.42 -1.38 19.14
N ILE A 251 0.47 -2.02 20.32
CA ILE A 251 -0.10 -3.35 20.56
C ILE A 251 -1.59 -3.41 20.21
N GLY A 252 -2.38 -2.44 20.66
CA GLY A 252 -3.82 -2.40 20.37
C GLY A 252 -4.11 -2.30 18.87
N GLY A 253 -3.34 -1.48 18.14
CA GLY A 253 -3.42 -1.38 16.70
C GLY A 253 -2.99 -2.68 16.00
N LEU A 254 -1.93 -3.34 16.43
CA LEU A 254 -1.46 -4.60 15.86
C LEU A 254 -2.43 -5.76 16.10
N LEU A 255 -3.10 -5.82 17.25
CA LEU A 255 -4.16 -6.80 17.50
C LEU A 255 -5.37 -6.58 16.59
N ALA A 256 -5.73 -5.32 16.39
CA ALA A 256 -6.80 -4.95 15.45
C ALA A 256 -6.41 -5.24 13.99
N LEU A 257 -5.14 -5.02 13.61
CA LEU A 257 -4.60 -5.42 12.31
C LEU A 257 -4.63 -6.95 12.14
N ALA A 258 -4.26 -7.72 13.17
CA ALA A 258 -4.34 -9.19 13.13
C ALA A 258 -5.77 -9.66 12.85
N HIS A 259 -6.75 -9.06 13.52
CA HIS A 259 -8.17 -9.36 13.30
C HIS A 259 -8.62 -8.99 11.88
N SER A 260 -8.31 -7.78 11.42
CA SER A 260 -8.72 -7.32 10.08
C SER A 260 -8.01 -8.07 8.95
N PHE A 261 -6.75 -8.45 9.13
CA PHE A 261 -6.00 -9.30 8.22
C PHE A 261 -6.67 -10.67 8.05
N SER A 262 -6.97 -11.35 9.16
CA SER A 262 -7.68 -12.65 9.10
C SER A 262 -9.01 -12.51 8.37
N TYR A 263 -9.81 -11.49 8.73
CA TYR A 263 -11.08 -11.20 8.05
C TYR A 263 -10.91 -10.99 6.54
N ARG A 264 -9.92 -10.17 6.11
CA ARG A 264 -9.66 -9.86 4.69
C ARG A 264 -9.24 -11.10 3.90
N VAL A 265 -8.37 -11.93 4.48
CA VAL A 265 -7.89 -13.16 3.84
C VAL A 265 -8.99 -14.22 3.75
N GLU A 266 -9.71 -14.48 4.84
CA GLU A 266 -10.81 -15.45 4.89
C GLU A 266 -11.95 -15.11 3.92
N ASN A 267 -12.23 -13.82 3.73
CA ASN A 267 -13.28 -13.34 2.84
C ASN A 267 -12.75 -12.84 1.49
N ARG A 268 -11.48 -13.12 1.15
CA ARG A 268 -10.76 -12.58 -0.02
C ARG A 268 -11.59 -12.62 -1.29
N LYS A 269 -12.11 -13.78 -1.64
CA LYS A 269 -12.87 -13.97 -2.88
C LYS A 269 -14.13 -13.11 -2.96
N GLN A 270 -14.93 -13.12 -1.88
CA GLN A 270 -16.17 -12.34 -1.82
C GLN A 270 -15.91 -10.84 -1.89
N LEU A 271 -14.92 -10.35 -1.12
CA LEU A 271 -14.58 -8.93 -1.07
C LEU A 271 -14.01 -8.46 -2.42
N HIS A 272 -13.13 -9.24 -3.03
CA HIS A 272 -12.58 -8.93 -4.36
C HIS A 272 -13.67 -8.91 -5.45
N GLU A 273 -14.59 -9.87 -5.45
CA GLU A 273 -15.70 -9.89 -6.41
C GLU A 273 -16.61 -8.66 -6.24
N GLN A 274 -16.88 -8.24 -5.01
CA GLN A 274 -17.65 -7.04 -4.71
C GLN A 274 -16.93 -5.77 -5.17
N GLU A 275 -15.65 -5.60 -4.83
CA GLU A 275 -14.82 -4.48 -5.27
C GLU A 275 -14.78 -4.38 -6.80
N ARG A 276 -14.50 -5.48 -7.48
CA ARG A 276 -14.49 -5.53 -8.93
C ARG A 276 -15.84 -5.10 -9.53
N ARG A 277 -16.95 -5.59 -8.98
CA ARG A 277 -18.29 -5.28 -9.46
C ARG A 277 -18.64 -3.81 -9.33
N VAL A 278 -18.41 -3.20 -8.16
CA VAL A 278 -18.72 -1.79 -7.95
C VAL A 278 -17.78 -0.88 -8.72
N THR A 279 -16.52 -1.28 -8.90
CA THR A 279 -15.54 -0.59 -9.74
C THR A 279 -15.97 -0.57 -11.20
N GLU A 280 -16.41 -1.71 -11.76
CA GLU A 280 -16.88 -1.79 -13.13
C GLU A 280 -18.13 -0.92 -13.36
N LEU A 281 -19.10 -0.95 -12.43
CA LEU A 281 -20.30 -0.12 -12.52
C LEU A 281 -19.96 1.37 -12.49
N LEU A 282 -19.08 1.80 -11.57
CA LEU A 282 -18.66 3.19 -11.49
C LEU A 282 -17.89 3.63 -12.73
N PHE A 283 -16.93 2.80 -13.19
CA PHE A 283 -16.13 3.08 -14.38
C PHE A 283 -17.02 3.33 -15.61
N ARG A 284 -17.92 2.37 -15.92
CA ARG A 284 -18.84 2.49 -17.06
C ARG A 284 -19.80 3.67 -16.90
N GLY A 285 -20.27 3.92 -15.69
CA GLY A 285 -21.12 5.07 -15.40
C GLY A 285 -20.41 6.39 -15.69
N LEU A 286 -19.19 6.57 -15.20
CA LEU A 286 -18.40 7.79 -15.43
C LEU A 286 -17.97 7.94 -16.89
N GLU A 287 -17.55 6.86 -17.56
CA GLU A 287 -17.15 6.84 -18.97
C GLU A 287 -18.29 7.29 -19.90
N SER A 288 -19.54 7.05 -19.52
CA SER A 288 -20.73 7.43 -20.30
C SER A 288 -21.06 8.93 -20.26
N ILE A 289 -20.40 9.71 -19.40
CA ILE A 289 -20.72 11.13 -19.19
C ILE A 289 -19.84 12.00 -20.09
N GLU A 290 -20.48 12.78 -20.97
CA GLU A 290 -19.78 13.71 -21.85
C GLU A 290 -18.98 14.76 -21.07
N GLY A 291 -17.72 14.95 -21.44
CA GLY A 291 -16.80 15.89 -20.77
C GLY A 291 -16.03 15.28 -19.60
N ILE A 292 -16.28 14.00 -19.26
CA ILE A 292 -15.48 13.23 -18.30
C ILE A 292 -14.49 12.34 -19.06
N LYS A 293 -13.25 12.33 -18.62
CA LYS A 293 -12.20 11.46 -19.17
C LYS A 293 -11.60 10.59 -18.07
N ILE A 294 -11.68 9.28 -18.23
CA ILE A 294 -11.00 8.32 -17.35
C ILE A 294 -9.48 8.41 -17.57
N VAL A 295 -8.73 8.41 -16.50
CA VAL A 295 -7.27 8.44 -16.49
C VAL A 295 -6.73 7.16 -15.85
N GLY A 296 -5.81 6.47 -16.52
CA GLY A 296 -5.17 5.26 -16.01
C GLY A 296 -5.71 3.97 -16.62
N ALA A 297 -5.75 2.92 -15.81
CA ALA A 297 -6.01 1.55 -16.23
C ALA A 297 -7.43 1.34 -16.77
N PRO A 298 -7.61 0.75 -17.95
CA PRO A 298 -8.91 0.36 -18.48
C PRO A 298 -9.44 -0.92 -17.80
N LEU A 299 -10.68 -1.29 -18.10
CA LEU A 299 -11.33 -2.47 -17.48
C LEU A 299 -10.80 -3.82 -17.99
N ASP A 300 -10.21 -3.85 -19.17
CA ASP A 300 -9.70 -5.06 -19.84
C ASP A 300 -8.24 -5.41 -19.50
N ARG A 301 -7.59 -4.59 -18.64
CA ARG A 301 -6.24 -4.83 -18.12
C ARG A 301 -6.23 -4.96 -16.61
N PRO A 302 -5.22 -5.63 -16.00
CA PRO A 302 -5.11 -5.78 -14.55
C PRO A 302 -5.16 -4.43 -13.82
N ARG A 303 -6.12 -4.29 -12.90
CA ARG A 303 -6.35 -3.03 -12.17
C ARG A 303 -6.89 -3.25 -10.75
N THR A 304 -6.75 -2.21 -9.93
CA THR A 304 -7.42 -2.06 -8.63
C THR A 304 -8.76 -1.33 -8.79
N ASP A 305 -9.42 -1.04 -7.67
CA ASP A 305 -10.64 -0.25 -7.55
C ASP A 305 -10.47 1.26 -7.82
N VAL A 306 -9.23 1.75 -7.93
CA VAL A 306 -8.92 3.17 -8.15
C VAL A 306 -9.37 3.63 -9.54
N ILE A 307 -10.22 4.67 -9.60
CA ILE A 307 -10.64 5.35 -10.82
C ILE A 307 -10.32 6.84 -10.70
N SER A 308 -9.46 7.35 -11.56
CA SER A 308 -9.17 8.78 -11.67
C SER A 308 -9.82 9.39 -12.89
N ILE A 309 -10.31 10.61 -12.77
CA ILE A 309 -10.90 11.35 -13.90
C ILE A 309 -10.35 12.77 -14.00
N THR A 310 -10.45 13.32 -15.21
CA THR A 310 -10.44 14.77 -15.47
C THR A 310 -11.77 15.20 -16.07
N SER A 311 -12.06 16.48 -16.07
CA SER A 311 -13.27 17.04 -16.67
C SER A 311 -12.91 18.24 -17.55
N ASP A 312 -13.56 18.33 -18.72
CA ASP A 312 -13.48 19.47 -19.64
C ASP A 312 -14.60 20.51 -19.38
N LYS A 313 -15.57 20.18 -18.52
CA LYS A 313 -16.76 21.00 -18.26
C LYS A 313 -16.66 21.84 -17.00
N MET A 314 -16.03 21.31 -15.94
CA MET A 314 -15.95 21.94 -14.62
C MET A 314 -14.63 21.57 -13.94
N ASP A 315 -14.13 22.45 -13.07
CA ASP A 315 -12.95 22.14 -12.26
C ASP A 315 -13.21 20.94 -11.35
N ILE A 316 -12.25 20.02 -11.27
CA ILE A 316 -12.39 18.78 -10.49
C ILE A 316 -12.51 19.03 -8.98
N ALA A 317 -11.98 20.16 -8.47
CA ALA A 317 -12.15 20.55 -7.06
C ALA A 317 -13.58 21.00 -6.79
N ASP A 318 -14.18 21.76 -7.72
CA ASP A 318 -15.58 22.18 -7.62
C ASP A 318 -16.52 20.97 -7.68
N ILE A 319 -16.26 20.00 -8.57
CA ILE A 319 -17.02 18.75 -8.62
C ILE A 319 -16.92 18.01 -7.27
N SER A 320 -15.73 17.88 -6.70
CA SER A 320 -15.54 17.21 -5.40
C SER A 320 -16.25 17.92 -4.26
N GLN A 321 -16.26 19.25 -4.26
CA GLN A 321 -16.97 20.03 -3.27
C GLN A 321 -18.48 19.86 -3.39
N LEU A 322 -19.04 19.91 -4.60
CA LEU A 322 -20.46 19.69 -4.84
C LEU A 322 -20.90 18.27 -4.46
N PHE A 323 -20.07 17.26 -4.72
CA PHE A 323 -20.32 15.90 -4.25
C PHE A 323 -20.49 15.84 -2.74
N LEU A 324 -19.57 16.47 -2.00
CA LEU A 324 -19.64 16.47 -0.54
C LEU A 324 -20.87 17.26 -0.03
N GLU A 325 -21.08 18.47 -0.53
CA GLU A 325 -22.10 19.39 -0.02
C GLU A 325 -23.53 18.96 -0.37
N ARG A 326 -23.77 18.48 -1.61
CA ARG A 326 -25.11 18.14 -2.09
C ARG A 326 -25.51 16.69 -1.87
N TYR A 327 -24.52 15.77 -1.88
CA TYR A 327 -24.80 14.33 -1.91
C TYR A 327 -24.14 13.55 -0.77
N GLY A 328 -23.24 14.17 0.01
CA GLY A 328 -22.48 13.50 1.07
C GLY A 328 -21.49 12.47 0.55
N ILE A 329 -21.03 12.64 -0.72
CA ILE A 329 -20.07 11.73 -1.39
C ILE A 329 -18.66 12.24 -1.14
N GLU A 330 -17.83 11.42 -0.49
CA GLU A 330 -16.43 11.71 -0.19
C GLU A 330 -15.52 11.10 -1.26
N THR A 331 -14.73 11.94 -1.92
CA THR A 331 -13.75 11.60 -2.94
C THR A 331 -12.43 12.32 -2.64
N ARG A 332 -11.41 12.14 -3.46
CA ARG A 332 -10.15 12.87 -3.31
C ARG A 332 -9.75 13.58 -4.59
N VAL A 333 -9.30 14.84 -4.48
CA VAL A 333 -8.84 15.66 -5.59
C VAL A 333 -7.36 16.01 -5.46
N GLY A 334 -6.66 16.21 -6.58
CA GLY A 334 -5.29 16.72 -6.68
C GLY A 334 -4.26 15.68 -7.07
N LEU A 335 -3.03 15.79 -6.54
CA LEU A 335 -1.88 14.99 -6.97
C LEU A 335 -1.70 13.65 -6.21
N HIS A 336 -2.56 13.32 -5.25
CA HIS A 336 -2.59 12.04 -4.52
C HIS A 336 -1.22 11.57 -3.99
N CYS A 337 -0.36 12.53 -3.59
CA CYS A 337 1.03 12.29 -3.19
C CYS A 337 1.91 11.57 -4.24
N SER A 338 1.53 11.62 -5.52
CA SER A 338 2.23 10.97 -6.64
C SER A 338 2.41 11.92 -7.83
N PRO A 339 3.14 13.04 -7.68
CA PRO A 339 3.34 14.00 -8.78
C PRO A 339 4.02 13.37 -9.99
N SER A 340 4.83 12.33 -9.79
CA SER A 340 5.46 11.56 -10.86
C SER A 340 4.42 10.84 -11.72
N SER A 341 3.42 10.20 -11.10
CA SER A 341 2.32 9.55 -11.79
C SER A 341 1.55 10.53 -12.68
N HIS A 342 1.22 11.72 -12.14
CA HIS A 342 0.51 12.74 -12.90
C HIS A 342 1.32 13.28 -14.09
N LYS A 343 2.67 13.36 -13.97
CA LYS A 343 3.53 13.70 -15.12
C LYS A 343 3.52 12.62 -16.19
N ALA A 344 3.57 11.35 -15.80
CA ALA A 344 3.52 10.21 -16.73
C ALA A 344 2.15 10.09 -17.42
N LEU A 345 1.06 10.32 -16.67
CA LEU A 345 -0.32 10.24 -17.15
C LEU A 345 -0.81 11.51 -17.87
N GLY A 346 -0.02 12.61 -17.86
CA GLY A 346 -0.36 13.87 -18.54
C GLY A 346 -1.39 14.73 -17.80
N THR A 347 -1.56 14.56 -16.50
CA THR A 347 -2.51 15.31 -15.65
C THR A 347 -1.83 16.28 -14.67
N TYR A 348 -0.51 16.45 -14.78
CA TYR A 348 0.22 17.46 -14.00
C TYR A 348 0.07 18.84 -14.66
N PRO A 349 -0.08 19.96 -13.91
CA PRO A 349 -0.06 20.09 -12.45
C PRO A 349 -1.44 19.94 -11.76
N THR A 350 -2.53 19.90 -12.48
CA THR A 350 -3.91 19.94 -11.95
C THR A 350 -4.24 18.72 -11.10
N GLY A 351 -3.77 17.54 -11.50
CA GLY A 351 -4.14 16.28 -10.86
C GLY A 351 -5.44 15.67 -11.41
N THR A 352 -6.11 14.88 -10.59
CA THR A 352 -7.36 14.19 -10.94
C THR A 352 -8.35 14.22 -9.78
N LEU A 353 -9.62 14.04 -10.08
CA LEU A 353 -10.62 13.60 -9.11
C LEU A 353 -10.57 12.07 -9.07
N ARG A 354 -10.28 11.51 -7.90
CA ARG A 354 -10.12 10.06 -7.70
C ARG A 354 -11.27 9.49 -6.92
N PHE A 355 -11.80 8.40 -7.40
CA PHE A 355 -12.73 7.51 -6.72
C PHE A 355 -12.00 6.21 -6.39
N SER A 356 -12.26 5.67 -5.23
CA SER A 356 -11.85 4.33 -4.82
C SER A 356 -12.94 3.70 -3.97
N PRO A 357 -13.91 3.01 -4.62
CA PRO A 357 -14.87 2.21 -3.88
C PRO A 357 -14.14 1.11 -3.13
N GLY A 358 -14.69 0.67 -2.01
CA GLY A 358 -14.11 -0.41 -1.22
C GLY A 358 -15.00 -1.65 -1.19
N PRO A 359 -14.59 -2.70 -0.46
CA PRO A 359 -15.30 -3.98 -0.44
C PRO A 359 -16.70 -3.90 0.19
N PHE A 360 -17.00 -2.83 0.91
CA PHE A 360 -18.32 -2.59 1.52
C PHE A 360 -19.17 -1.56 0.77
N THR A 361 -18.66 -0.98 -0.31
CA THR A 361 -19.41 -0.06 -1.16
C THR A 361 -20.55 -0.81 -1.86
N THR A 362 -21.74 -0.25 -1.86
CA THR A 362 -22.92 -0.86 -2.47
C THR A 362 -23.16 -0.37 -3.90
N GLN A 363 -23.91 -1.15 -4.69
CA GLN A 363 -24.31 -0.74 -6.05
C GLN A 363 -25.22 0.49 -6.03
N GLU A 364 -26.08 0.63 -4.99
CA GLU A 364 -26.93 1.80 -4.78
C GLU A 364 -26.09 3.08 -4.62
N GLU A 365 -25.01 3.03 -3.80
CA GLU A 365 -24.10 4.15 -3.61
C GLU A 365 -23.38 4.52 -4.91
N ILE A 366 -23.03 3.54 -5.74
CA ILE A 366 -22.46 3.79 -7.07
C ILE A 366 -23.51 4.44 -8.00
N GLY A 367 -24.74 3.96 -8.01
CA GLY A 367 -25.84 4.57 -8.80
C GLY A 367 -26.03 6.04 -8.44
N ILE A 368 -26.16 6.35 -7.15
CA ILE A 368 -26.26 7.72 -6.63
C ILE A 368 -25.06 8.57 -7.09
N THR A 369 -23.84 8.02 -7.04
CA THR A 369 -22.61 8.74 -7.44
C THR A 369 -22.61 9.08 -8.92
N VAL A 370 -23.01 8.15 -9.78
CA VAL A 370 -23.08 8.37 -11.22
C VAL A 370 -24.16 9.39 -11.59
N ASP A 371 -25.32 9.30 -10.96
CA ASP A 371 -26.42 10.26 -11.20
C ASP A 371 -26.08 11.66 -10.70
N ALA A 372 -25.43 11.76 -9.52
CA ALA A 372 -24.91 13.03 -9.00
C ALA A 372 -23.86 13.64 -9.95
N MET A 373 -22.95 12.83 -10.54
CA MET A 373 -21.99 13.32 -11.52
C MET A 373 -22.68 13.87 -12.76
N LYS A 374 -23.70 13.18 -13.29
CA LYS A 374 -24.48 13.65 -14.46
C LYS A 374 -25.17 14.98 -14.15
N GLU A 375 -25.77 15.10 -12.97
CA GLU A 375 -26.46 16.35 -12.54
C GLU A 375 -25.47 17.51 -12.43
N ILE A 376 -24.31 17.30 -11.79
CA ILE A 376 -23.27 18.33 -11.62
C ILE A 376 -22.71 18.78 -12.97
N ILE A 377 -22.47 17.86 -13.91
CA ILE A 377 -21.84 18.17 -15.22
C ILE A 377 -22.81 18.80 -16.21
N ASN A 378 -24.11 18.48 -16.09
CA ASN A 378 -25.12 19.01 -17.03
C ASN A 378 -25.83 20.28 -16.51
N GLY A 379 -25.57 20.68 -15.25
CA GLY A 379 -26.08 21.92 -14.67
C GLY A 379 -27.38 21.83 -14.02
#